data_ee57cede742fcfe7a63b5085b65f5743
#
_entry.id   ee57cede742fcfe7a63b5085b65f5743
#
_cell.length_a   1.000
_cell.length_b   1.000
_cell.length_c   1.000
_cell.angle_alpha   90.00
_cell.angle_beta   90.00
_cell.angle_gamma   90.00
#
_symmetry.space_group_name_H-M   'P 1'
#
loop_
_entity.id
_entity.type
_entity.pdbx_description
1 polymer ?
#
loop_
_entity_poly.entity_id
_entity_poly.type
_entity_poly.pdbx_seq_one_letter_code
_entity_poly.pdbx_strand_id
1 'polypeptide(L)'
;MSSDYQHIRFQVEDRVARITFARPPLNVFNIAMMREITAALSESARREIVAIVLAADKDCRAFSAGVAIEEHVQDTIYQMLDSFHAIFRQLEQIAKPVIALVDGAALGGGCEIVAACDVVIASDRSRFGVPEIKLGVFPPVATILLPLVIGEKRARELILTGEIIDAVEAGRLGLCNHVVPGPQLEPKLLEVTAKLRELSGTSLEFARRAMDLGRGRTLDEALSEQENIYLHELMKTADANEGIKAFMEKRKPVWRNR
;
A
#
# COMPACT_ATOMS: atom_id res chain seq x y z
N MET A 1 -20.40 -1.87 -11.74
CA MET A 1 -20.28 -3.17 -12.44
C MET A 1 -19.13 -3.89 -11.74
N SER A 2 -19.33 -5.10 -11.24
CA SER A 2 -18.23 -5.87 -10.67
C SER A 2 -17.39 -6.35 -11.86
N SER A 3 -16.15 -5.89 -11.95
CA SER A 3 -15.20 -6.42 -12.92
C SER A 3 -15.01 -7.91 -12.60
N ASP A 4 -15.15 -8.80 -13.57
CA ASP A 4 -14.95 -10.24 -13.41
C ASP A 4 -13.44 -10.53 -13.34
N TYR A 5 -12.82 -10.25 -12.16
CA TYR A 5 -11.42 -10.57 -11.90
C TYR A 5 -11.25 -12.08 -11.64
N GLN A 6 -10.20 -12.68 -12.18
CA GLN A 6 -9.92 -14.12 -12.04
C GLN A 6 -9.02 -14.41 -10.84
N HIS A 7 -8.09 -13.50 -10.52
CA HIS A 7 -7.02 -13.71 -9.55
C HIS A 7 -7.14 -12.82 -8.31
N ILE A 8 -8.09 -11.89 -8.32
CA ILE A 8 -8.38 -11.03 -7.17
C ILE A 8 -9.89 -10.95 -6.94
N ARG A 9 -10.27 -10.46 -5.75
CA ARG A 9 -11.64 -10.00 -5.48
C ARG A 9 -11.60 -8.52 -5.15
N PHE A 10 -12.53 -7.76 -5.71
CA PHE A 10 -12.66 -6.33 -5.47
C PHE A 10 -14.01 -6.04 -4.83
N GLN A 11 -14.00 -5.38 -3.70
CA GLN A 11 -15.19 -5.00 -2.94
C GLN A 11 -15.05 -3.59 -2.40
N VAL A 12 -16.14 -2.85 -2.33
CA VAL A 12 -16.19 -1.55 -1.67
C VAL A 12 -17.27 -1.58 -0.61
N GLU A 13 -16.88 -1.34 0.62
CA GLU A 13 -17.78 -1.31 1.75
C GLU A 13 -17.40 -0.13 2.65
N ASP A 14 -18.40 0.63 3.10
CA ASP A 14 -18.22 1.74 4.01
C ASP A 14 -17.05 2.67 3.63
N ARG A 15 -17.00 3.10 2.37
CA ARG A 15 -15.96 4.00 1.84
C ARG A 15 -14.54 3.39 1.77
N VAL A 16 -14.36 2.10 1.98
CA VAL A 16 -13.08 1.39 1.89
C VAL A 16 -13.14 0.41 0.73
N ALA A 17 -12.17 0.50 -0.19
CA ALA A 17 -11.95 -0.50 -1.21
C ALA A 17 -11.09 -1.63 -0.66
N ARG A 18 -11.47 -2.87 -0.89
CA ARG A 18 -10.68 -4.05 -0.53
C ARG A 18 -10.34 -4.83 -1.79
N ILE A 19 -9.04 -4.99 -2.04
CA ILE A 19 -8.46 -5.83 -3.09
C ILE A 19 -7.90 -7.06 -2.40
N THR A 20 -8.53 -8.21 -2.61
CA THR A 20 -8.14 -9.47 -2.00
C THR A 20 -7.46 -10.35 -3.02
N PHE A 21 -6.19 -10.67 -2.80
CA PHE A 21 -5.42 -11.59 -3.64
C PHE A 21 -5.98 -13.00 -3.51
N ALA A 22 -6.38 -13.62 -4.60
CA ALA A 22 -7.13 -14.87 -4.61
C ALA A 22 -6.56 -15.87 -5.63
N ARG A 23 -5.24 -16.03 -5.66
CA ARG A 23 -4.51 -16.99 -6.48
C ARG A 23 -3.81 -18.03 -5.60
N PRO A 24 -4.56 -19.03 -5.06
CA PRO A 24 -3.98 -20.04 -4.18
C PRO A 24 -2.91 -20.90 -4.89
N PRO A 25 -1.96 -21.50 -4.15
CA PRO A 25 -1.90 -21.45 -2.67
C PRO A 25 -1.12 -20.25 -2.11
N LEU A 26 -0.31 -19.52 -2.90
CA LEU A 26 0.70 -18.60 -2.40
C LEU A 26 0.60 -17.18 -2.97
N ASN A 27 -0.43 -16.87 -3.73
CA ASN A 27 -0.59 -15.56 -4.38
C ASN A 27 0.65 -15.12 -5.16
N VAL A 28 1.22 -16.03 -5.96
CA VAL A 28 2.33 -15.70 -6.85
C VAL A 28 1.82 -14.75 -7.94
N PHE A 29 2.37 -13.55 -8.02
CA PHE A 29 1.96 -12.53 -8.98
C PHE A 29 2.43 -12.89 -10.39
N ASN A 30 1.51 -13.22 -11.28
CA ASN A 30 1.75 -13.31 -12.71
C ASN A 30 1.25 -12.02 -13.41
N ILE A 31 1.61 -11.84 -14.66
CA ILE A 31 1.24 -10.65 -15.46
C ILE A 31 -0.28 -10.39 -15.42
N ALA A 32 -1.10 -11.45 -15.54
CA ALA A 32 -2.56 -11.31 -15.50
C ALA A 32 -3.04 -10.74 -14.16
N MET A 33 -2.60 -11.31 -13.03
CA MET A 33 -2.96 -10.85 -11.70
C MET A 33 -2.46 -9.42 -11.42
N MET A 34 -1.25 -9.08 -11.86
CA MET A 34 -0.69 -7.74 -11.70
C MET A 34 -1.52 -6.68 -12.44
N ARG A 35 -2.00 -7.00 -13.64
CA ARG A 35 -2.92 -6.14 -14.39
C ARG A 35 -4.27 -5.98 -13.71
N GLU A 36 -4.82 -7.06 -13.15
CA GLU A 36 -6.06 -7.01 -12.37
C GLU A 36 -5.90 -6.13 -11.13
N ILE A 37 -4.79 -6.23 -10.40
CA ILE A 37 -4.47 -5.38 -9.24
C ILE A 37 -4.44 -3.91 -9.68
N THR A 38 -3.73 -3.59 -10.78
CA THR A 38 -3.65 -2.22 -11.30
C THR A 38 -5.03 -1.68 -11.70
N ALA A 39 -5.87 -2.49 -12.34
CA ALA A 39 -7.23 -2.11 -12.70
C ALA A 39 -8.10 -1.85 -11.45
N ALA A 40 -8.05 -2.72 -10.45
CA ALA A 40 -8.79 -2.56 -9.20
C ALA A 40 -8.32 -1.33 -8.41
N LEU A 41 -7.02 -1.04 -8.40
CA LEU A 41 -6.48 0.21 -7.87
C LEU A 41 -7.07 1.41 -8.61
N SER A 42 -7.11 1.39 -9.94
CA SER A 42 -7.72 2.45 -10.74
C SER A 42 -9.21 2.66 -10.41
N GLU A 43 -9.96 1.57 -10.23
CA GLU A 43 -11.35 1.63 -9.77
C GLU A 43 -11.49 2.24 -8.36
N SER A 44 -10.46 2.12 -7.53
CA SER A 44 -10.41 2.68 -6.17
C SER A 44 -10.18 4.19 -6.14
N ALA A 45 -9.90 4.84 -7.28
CA ALA A 45 -9.78 6.30 -7.38
C ALA A 45 -11.10 7.06 -7.18
N ARG A 46 -12.25 6.36 -7.13
CA ARG A 46 -13.58 6.98 -6.93
C ARG A 46 -13.65 7.78 -5.64
N ARG A 47 -14.32 8.94 -5.71
CA ARG A 47 -14.39 9.93 -4.61
C ARG A 47 -14.96 9.40 -3.30
N GLU A 48 -15.90 8.46 -3.36
CA GLU A 48 -16.50 7.86 -2.18
C GLU A 48 -15.53 6.97 -1.39
N ILE A 49 -14.43 6.52 -2.00
CA ILE A 49 -13.43 5.67 -1.37
C ILE A 49 -12.39 6.54 -0.67
N VAL A 50 -12.14 6.29 0.60
CA VAL A 50 -11.18 7.04 1.44
C VAL A 50 -9.93 6.25 1.78
N ALA A 51 -9.95 4.93 1.65
CA ALA A 51 -8.81 4.06 1.88
C ALA A 51 -8.89 2.79 1.04
N ILE A 52 -7.74 2.16 0.82
CA ILE A 52 -7.61 0.91 0.07
C ILE A 52 -6.98 -0.12 1.00
N VAL A 53 -7.52 -1.34 1.00
CA VAL A 53 -6.97 -2.49 1.73
C VAL A 53 -6.49 -3.52 0.73
N LEU A 54 -5.23 -3.95 0.87
CA LEU A 54 -4.65 -5.09 0.17
C LEU A 54 -4.58 -6.27 1.15
N ALA A 55 -5.19 -7.40 0.81
CA ALA A 55 -5.25 -8.57 1.67
C ALA A 55 -5.13 -9.86 0.86
N ALA A 56 -4.83 -10.99 1.51
CA ALA A 56 -4.93 -12.31 0.90
C ALA A 56 -6.28 -12.96 1.20
N ASP A 57 -6.74 -13.79 0.29
CA ASP A 57 -7.89 -14.66 0.53
C ASP A 57 -7.55 -15.72 1.61
N LYS A 58 -8.55 -16.10 2.41
CA LYS A 58 -8.41 -17.10 3.47
C LYS A 58 -7.91 -18.46 2.99
N ASP A 59 -8.15 -18.80 1.73
CA ASP A 59 -7.74 -20.06 1.12
C ASP A 59 -6.26 -20.02 0.66
N CYS A 60 -5.61 -18.85 0.77
CA CYS A 60 -4.21 -18.66 0.48
C CYS A 60 -3.36 -18.77 1.77
N ARG A 61 -2.17 -19.41 1.63
CA ARG A 61 -1.23 -19.61 2.75
C ARG A 61 -0.25 -18.46 2.92
N ALA A 62 -0.28 -17.50 2.01
CA ALA A 62 0.62 -16.34 1.98
C ALA A 62 -0.13 -15.10 1.53
N PHE A 63 0.32 -13.94 1.99
CA PHE A 63 -0.06 -12.67 1.38
C PHE A 63 0.38 -12.65 -0.07
N SER A 64 1.67 -12.89 -0.33
CA SER A 64 2.23 -13.25 -1.64
C SER A 64 3.63 -13.83 -1.48
N ALA A 65 3.96 -14.83 -2.28
CA ALA A 65 5.31 -15.38 -2.40
C ALA A 65 6.18 -14.67 -3.46
N GLY A 66 5.71 -13.55 -4.01
CA GLY A 66 6.43 -12.75 -4.99
C GLY A 66 5.92 -12.93 -6.42
N VAL A 67 6.73 -12.52 -7.38
CA VAL A 67 6.42 -12.56 -8.81
C VAL A 67 6.77 -13.94 -9.38
N ALA A 68 6.03 -14.39 -10.40
CA ALA A 68 6.22 -15.68 -11.06
C ALA A 68 7.62 -15.78 -11.69
N ILE A 69 8.39 -16.78 -11.27
CA ILE A 69 9.77 -16.98 -11.76
C ILE A 69 9.76 -17.30 -13.25
N GLU A 70 8.74 -18.00 -13.72
CA GLU A 70 8.57 -18.39 -15.13
C GLU A 70 8.43 -17.18 -16.05
N GLU A 71 8.06 -16.02 -15.53
CA GLU A 71 7.94 -14.78 -16.29
C GLU A 71 9.23 -13.93 -16.30
N HIS A 72 10.29 -14.37 -15.61
CA HIS A 72 11.62 -13.74 -15.62
C HIS A 72 12.49 -14.18 -16.82
N VAL A 73 11.89 -14.69 -17.88
CA VAL A 73 12.58 -15.11 -19.08
C VAL A 73 12.57 -14.02 -20.14
N GLN A 74 13.50 -14.10 -21.11
CA GLN A 74 13.78 -13.06 -22.09
C GLN A 74 12.53 -12.55 -22.83
N ASP A 75 11.57 -13.42 -23.12
CA ASP A 75 10.37 -13.06 -23.90
C ASP A 75 9.31 -12.29 -23.08
N THR A 76 9.29 -12.45 -21.76
CA THR A 76 8.25 -11.90 -20.88
C THR A 76 8.76 -10.90 -19.86
N ILE A 77 10.07 -10.80 -19.62
CA ILE A 77 10.68 -9.98 -18.57
C ILE A 77 10.25 -8.50 -18.63
N TYR A 78 10.22 -7.91 -19.83
CA TYR A 78 9.81 -6.51 -20.00
C TYR A 78 8.35 -6.30 -19.63
N GLN A 79 7.47 -7.20 -20.06
CA GLN A 79 6.05 -7.13 -19.79
C GLN A 79 5.76 -7.40 -18.31
N MET A 80 6.48 -8.32 -17.70
CA MET A 80 6.39 -8.63 -16.27
C MET A 80 6.79 -7.42 -15.44
N LEU A 81 7.97 -6.82 -15.69
CA LEU A 81 8.43 -5.63 -14.97
C LEU A 81 7.48 -4.45 -15.15
N ASP A 82 7.02 -4.19 -16.37
CA ASP A 82 6.07 -3.10 -16.62
C ASP A 82 4.75 -3.31 -15.88
N SER A 83 4.20 -4.54 -15.91
CA SER A 83 2.97 -4.88 -15.21
C SER A 83 3.12 -4.80 -13.70
N PHE A 84 4.28 -5.19 -13.15
CA PHE A 84 4.56 -5.10 -11.72
C PHE A 84 4.76 -3.65 -11.27
N HIS A 85 5.59 -2.90 -11.99
CA HIS A 85 5.84 -1.50 -11.66
C HIS A 85 4.62 -0.60 -11.86
N ALA A 86 3.67 -0.97 -12.74
CA ALA A 86 2.42 -0.25 -12.91
C ALA A 86 1.59 -0.21 -11.61
N ILE A 87 1.67 -1.25 -10.76
CA ILE A 87 1.01 -1.26 -9.45
C ILE A 87 1.50 -0.07 -8.60
N PHE A 88 2.81 0.13 -8.50
CA PHE A 88 3.40 1.19 -7.68
C PHE A 88 3.13 2.58 -8.23
N ARG A 89 3.22 2.75 -9.55
CA ARG A 89 2.83 4.01 -10.21
C ARG A 89 1.35 4.34 -9.94
N GLN A 90 0.49 3.33 -9.95
CA GLN A 90 -0.92 3.52 -9.67
C GLN A 90 -1.17 3.86 -8.19
N LEU A 91 -0.47 3.23 -7.26
CA LEU A 91 -0.52 3.56 -5.82
C LEU A 91 -0.11 5.01 -5.55
N GLU A 92 0.92 5.50 -6.24
CA GLU A 92 1.37 6.89 -6.16
C GLU A 92 0.32 7.86 -6.71
N GLN A 93 -0.22 7.57 -7.91
CA GLN A 93 -1.20 8.44 -8.59
C GLN A 93 -2.51 8.59 -7.83
N ILE A 94 -3.00 7.52 -7.20
CA ILE A 94 -4.28 7.55 -6.46
C ILE A 94 -4.16 8.41 -5.20
N ALA A 95 -3.00 8.45 -4.58
CA ALA A 95 -2.69 9.19 -3.35
C ALA A 95 -3.64 8.90 -2.15
N LYS A 96 -4.43 7.82 -2.20
CA LYS A 96 -5.28 7.39 -1.07
C LYS A 96 -4.48 6.57 -0.07
N PRO A 97 -4.79 6.62 1.23
CA PRO A 97 -4.22 5.71 2.22
C PRO A 97 -4.38 4.24 1.82
N VAL A 98 -3.27 3.50 1.81
CA VAL A 98 -3.21 2.08 1.48
C VAL A 98 -2.79 1.28 2.71
N ILE A 99 -3.57 0.25 3.04
CA ILE A 99 -3.36 -0.63 4.18
C ILE A 99 -3.05 -2.02 3.66
N ALA A 100 -1.91 -2.59 4.05
CA ALA A 100 -1.65 -4.02 3.86
C ALA A 100 -2.13 -4.81 5.09
N LEU A 101 -2.99 -5.80 4.86
CA LEU A 101 -3.41 -6.77 5.88
C LEU A 101 -2.72 -8.10 5.58
N VAL A 102 -1.64 -8.36 6.32
CA VAL A 102 -0.72 -9.46 6.01
C VAL A 102 -0.93 -10.62 6.96
N ASP A 103 -1.30 -11.77 6.39
CA ASP A 103 -1.33 -13.04 7.09
C ASP A 103 -0.46 -14.07 6.36
N GLY A 104 0.57 -14.59 7.03
CA GLY A 104 1.56 -15.47 6.42
C GLY A 104 2.70 -14.72 5.71
N ALA A 105 3.26 -15.32 4.66
CA ALA A 105 4.46 -14.81 3.99
C ALA A 105 4.14 -13.65 3.03
N ALA A 106 4.95 -12.59 3.09
CA ALA A 106 5.05 -11.53 2.10
C ALA A 106 6.50 -11.48 1.62
N LEU A 107 6.80 -12.16 0.52
CA LEU A 107 8.17 -12.34 0.02
C LEU A 107 8.34 -11.74 -1.36
N GLY A 108 9.55 -11.30 -1.68
CA GLY A 108 9.88 -10.69 -2.96
C GLY A 108 8.93 -9.56 -3.31
N GLY A 109 8.32 -9.60 -4.49
CA GLY A 109 7.29 -8.63 -4.89
C GLY A 109 6.16 -8.44 -3.89
N GLY A 110 5.82 -9.45 -3.08
CA GLY A 110 4.87 -9.32 -1.99
C GLY A 110 5.37 -8.40 -0.88
N CYS A 111 6.65 -8.47 -0.52
CA CYS A 111 7.29 -7.57 0.43
C CYS A 111 7.45 -6.16 -0.14
N GLU A 112 7.69 -6.03 -1.44
CA GLU A 112 7.74 -4.74 -2.14
C GLU A 112 6.40 -4.01 -2.09
N ILE A 113 5.28 -4.72 -2.29
CA ILE A 113 3.92 -4.15 -2.13
C ILE A 113 3.68 -3.71 -0.69
N VAL A 114 4.08 -4.53 0.31
CA VAL A 114 3.98 -4.15 1.73
C VAL A 114 4.76 -2.88 2.03
N ALA A 115 6.00 -2.76 1.51
CA ALA A 115 6.83 -1.56 1.70
C ALA A 115 6.25 -0.30 1.06
N ALA A 116 5.38 -0.45 0.05
CA ALA A 116 4.69 0.67 -0.61
C ALA A 116 3.38 1.09 0.09
N CYS A 117 2.89 0.32 1.07
CA CYS A 117 1.68 0.64 1.80
C CYS A 117 1.94 1.64 2.92
N ASP A 118 0.96 2.48 3.24
CA ASP A 118 1.06 3.52 4.28
C ASP A 118 0.89 2.93 5.68
N VAL A 119 0.10 1.87 5.82
CA VAL A 119 -0.12 1.16 7.09
C VAL A 119 -0.05 -0.35 6.85
N VAL A 120 0.74 -1.04 7.67
CA VAL A 120 0.88 -2.49 7.61
C VAL A 120 0.39 -3.11 8.92
N ILE A 121 -0.62 -3.97 8.81
CA ILE A 121 -1.14 -4.77 9.91
C ILE A 121 -0.80 -6.22 9.60
N ALA A 122 0.04 -6.83 10.43
CA ALA A 122 0.53 -8.18 10.21
C ALA A 122 0.11 -9.14 11.33
N SER A 123 -0.11 -10.41 10.98
CA SER A 123 -0.21 -11.45 11.99
C SER A 123 1.17 -11.77 12.59
N ASP A 124 1.20 -12.26 13.81
CA ASP A 124 2.41 -12.71 14.52
C ASP A 124 3.15 -13.86 13.80
N ARG A 125 2.47 -14.59 12.93
CA ARG A 125 3.06 -15.64 12.09
C ARG A 125 3.62 -15.15 10.76
N SER A 126 3.46 -13.87 10.42
CA SER A 126 3.89 -13.32 9.14
C SER A 126 5.42 -13.33 8.99
N ARG A 127 5.87 -13.41 7.74
CA ARG A 127 7.29 -13.41 7.36
C ARG A 127 7.50 -12.44 6.22
N PHE A 128 8.61 -11.71 6.26
CA PHE A 128 8.93 -10.67 5.30
C PHE A 128 10.35 -10.84 4.77
N GLY A 129 10.58 -10.57 3.51
CA GLY A 129 11.92 -10.61 2.92
C GLY A 129 11.90 -10.47 1.42
N VAL A 130 13.08 -10.20 0.86
CA VAL A 130 13.31 -10.01 -0.57
C VAL A 130 14.44 -10.93 -1.03
N PRO A 131 14.13 -12.25 -1.25
CA PRO A 131 15.14 -13.27 -1.50
C PRO A 131 15.65 -13.32 -2.95
N GLU A 132 15.32 -12.35 -3.80
CA GLU A 132 15.65 -12.32 -5.24
C GLU A 132 17.13 -12.47 -5.51
N ILE A 133 18.00 -12.00 -4.62
CA ILE A 133 19.45 -12.12 -4.74
C ILE A 133 19.90 -13.58 -4.80
N LYS A 134 19.16 -14.51 -4.21
CA LYS A 134 19.43 -15.95 -4.24
C LYS A 134 19.15 -16.57 -5.63
N LEU A 135 18.41 -15.85 -6.48
CA LEU A 135 18.13 -16.20 -7.87
C LEU A 135 19.05 -15.47 -8.85
N GLY A 136 20.02 -14.67 -8.36
CA GLY A 136 20.94 -13.91 -9.21
C GLY A 136 20.35 -12.60 -9.75
N VAL A 137 19.22 -12.13 -9.18
CA VAL A 137 18.58 -10.86 -9.52
C VAL A 137 18.38 -10.02 -8.27
N PHE A 138 17.92 -8.78 -8.40
CA PHE A 138 17.61 -7.90 -7.27
C PHE A 138 16.16 -7.39 -7.35
N PRO A 139 15.52 -7.04 -6.21
CA PRO A 139 14.16 -6.51 -6.15
C PRO A 139 14.16 -4.99 -6.43
N PRO A 140 13.76 -4.53 -7.65
CA PRO A 140 13.93 -3.12 -8.04
C PRO A 140 13.21 -2.13 -7.13
N VAL A 141 12.00 -2.43 -6.72
CA VAL A 141 11.18 -1.54 -5.87
C VAL A 141 11.69 -1.54 -4.43
N ALA A 142 12.08 -2.72 -3.90
CA ALA A 142 12.62 -2.82 -2.55
C ALA A 142 13.92 -2.03 -2.39
N THR A 143 14.77 -1.95 -3.42
CA THR A 143 16.01 -1.14 -3.37
C THR A 143 15.71 0.36 -3.20
N ILE A 144 14.52 0.81 -3.58
CA ILE A 144 14.06 2.19 -3.44
C ILE A 144 13.32 2.39 -2.11
N LEU A 145 12.35 1.52 -1.79
CA LEU A 145 11.43 1.75 -0.70
C LEU A 145 11.93 1.26 0.66
N LEU A 146 12.57 0.09 0.75
CA LEU A 146 13.01 -0.44 2.04
C LEU A 146 13.97 0.50 2.79
N PRO A 147 14.97 1.16 2.14
CA PRO A 147 15.82 2.14 2.84
C PRO A 147 15.04 3.28 3.49
N LEU A 148 13.92 3.70 2.89
CA LEU A 148 13.06 4.77 3.42
C LEU A 148 12.23 4.29 4.61
N VAL A 149 11.84 3.01 4.63
CA VAL A 149 10.94 2.44 5.65
C VAL A 149 11.70 1.91 6.87
N ILE A 150 12.78 1.13 6.65
CA ILE A 150 13.51 0.43 7.72
C ILE A 150 14.94 0.94 7.93
N GLY A 151 15.29 2.03 7.23
CA GLY A 151 16.63 2.59 7.27
C GLY A 151 17.64 1.84 6.40
N GLU A 152 18.65 2.59 5.95
CA GLU A 152 19.57 2.14 4.89
C GLU A 152 20.36 0.86 5.27
N LYS A 153 20.87 0.79 6.49
CA LYS A 153 21.71 -0.36 6.91
C LYS A 153 20.94 -1.66 6.93
N ARG A 154 19.75 -1.65 7.51
CA ARG A 154 18.93 -2.87 7.59
C ARG A 154 18.35 -3.28 6.25
N ALA A 155 17.95 -2.30 5.43
CA ALA A 155 17.52 -2.57 4.05
C ALA A 155 18.64 -3.23 3.22
N ARG A 156 19.86 -2.71 3.27
CA ARG A 156 21.03 -3.30 2.58
C ARG A 156 21.28 -4.73 3.03
N GLU A 157 21.23 -5.01 4.32
CA GLU A 157 21.43 -6.36 4.85
C GLU A 157 20.38 -7.33 4.31
N LEU A 158 19.09 -7.00 4.41
CA LEU A 158 18.01 -7.86 3.92
C LEU A 158 18.10 -8.10 2.40
N ILE A 159 18.37 -7.05 1.62
CA ILE A 159 18.46 -7.16 0.15
C ILE A 159 19.68 -7.98 -0.29
N LEU A 160 20.85 -7.74 0.33
CA LEU A 160 22.10 -8.38 -0.08
C LEU A 160 22.22 -9.83 0.40
N THR A 161 21.56 -10.17 1.51
CA THR A 161 21.59 -11.56 2.04
C THR A 161 20.38 -12.38 1.60
N GLY A 162 19.27 -11.72 1.21
CA GLY A 162 17.99 -12.36 0.96
C GLY A 162 17.42 -13.02 2.22
N GLU A 163 17.73 -12.46 3.41
CA GLU A 163 17.21 -12.93 4.69
C GLU A 163 15.69 -12.72 4.77
N ILE A 164 15.04 -13.62 5.51
CA ILE A 164 13.61 -13.52 5.84
C ILE A 164 13.49 -13.25 7.33
N ILE A 165 12.80 -12.18 7.69
CA ILE A 165 12.53 -11.77 9.06
C ILE A 165 11.10 -12.14 9.49
N ASP A 166 10.89 -12.29 10.79
CA ASP A 166 9.57 -12.49 11.35
C ASP A 166 8.81 -11.18 11.57
N ALA A 167 7.54 -11.29 11.94
CA ALA A 167 6.66 -10.13 12.15
C ALA A 167 7.14 -9.24 13.30
N VAL A 168 7.74 -9.81 14.36
CA VAL A 168 8.24 -9.06 15.53
C VAL A 168 9.38 -8.16 15.08
N GLU A 169 10.35 -8.72 14.35
CA GLU A 169 11.48 -7.93 13.82
C GLU A 169 10.99 -6.90 12.79
N ALA A 170 10.04 -7.27 11.89
CA ALA A 170 9.44 -6.34 10.95
C ALA A 170 8.75 -5.15 11.66
N GLY A 171 8.06 -5.41 12.78
CA GLY A 171 7.49 -4.36 13.63
C GLY A 171 8.56 -3.49 14.30
N ARG A 172 9.63 -4.11 14.82
CA ARG A 172 10.76 -3.38 15.44
C ARG A 172 11.47 -2.46 14.46
N LEU A 173 11.56 -2.86 13.20
CA LEU A 173 12.20 -2.08 12.13
C LEU A 173 11.29 -0.99 11.54
N GLY A 174 9.98 -1.01 11.82
CA GLY A 174 9.02 -0.06 11.27
C GLY A 174 8.40 -0.49 9.94
N LEU A 175 8.68 -1.71 9.44
CA LEU A 175 8.00 -2.25 8.27
C LEU A 175 6.52 -2.55 8.57
N CYS A 176 6.20 -2.98 9.79
CA CYS A 176 4.83 -3.19 10.24
C CYS A 176 4.45 -2.18 11.33
N ASN A 177 3.31 -1.51 11.15
CA ASN A 177 2.75 -0.58 12.14
C ASN A 177 2.10 -1.34 13.31
N HIS A 178 1.50 -2.50 13.02
CA HIS A 178 0.83 -3.33 14.02
C HIS A 178 1.14 -4.80 13.76
N VAL A 179 1.55 -5.50 14.82
CA VAL A 179 1.71 -6.96 14.84
C VAL A 179 0.73 -7.50 15.87
N VAL A 180 -0.18 -8.35 15.45
CA VAL A 180 -1.28 -8.87 16.28
C VAL A 180 -1.44 -10.38 16.07
N PRO A 181 -2.03 -11.12 17.01
CA PRO A 181 -2.44 -12.51 16.75
C PRO A 181 -3.36 -12.62 15.54
N GLY A 182 -3.25 -13.68 14.75
CA GLY A 182 -4.03 -13.85 13.51
C GLY A 182 -5.53 -13.52 13.63
N PRO A 183 -6.26 -14.01 14.67
CA PRO A 183 -7.68 -13.66 14.87
C PRO A 183 -7.94 -12.16 15.13
N GLN A 184 -6.93 -11.37 15.46
CA GLN A 184 -7.03 -9.94 15.72
C GLN A 184 -6.76 -9.07 14.48
N LEU A 185 -6.41 -9.65 13.32
CA LEU A 185 -6.14 -8.91 12.10
C LEU A 185 -7.34 -8.07 11.65
N GLU A 186 -8.51 -8.70 11.44
CA GLU A 186 -9.71 -7.97 11.01
C GLU A 186 -10.20 -6.96 12.07
N PRO A 187 -10.25 -7.27 13.38
CA PRO A 187 -10.54 -6.27 14.41
C PRO A 187 -9.61 -5.06 14.36
N LYS A 188 -8.29 -5.27 14.17
CA LYS A 188 -7.33 -4.17 14.06
C LYS A 188 -7.54 -3.37 12.77
N LEU A 189 -7.82 -4.02 11.65
CA LEU A 189 -8.17 -3.33 10.40
C LEU A 189 -9.40 -2.44 10.57
N LEU A 190 -10.45 -2.95 11.22
CA LEU A 190 -11.66 -2.18 11.50
C LEU A 190 -11.38 -0.95 12.38
N GLU A 191 -10.53 -1.08 13.39
CA GLU A 191 -10.09 0.06 14.23
C GLU A 191 -9.40 1.14 13.40
N VAL A 192 -8.46 0.75 12.51
CA VAL A 192 -7.71 1.70 11.68
C VAL A 192 -8.62 2.36 10.64
N THR A 193 -9.42 1.56 9.93
CA THR A 193 -10.31 2.07 8.88
C THR A 193 -11.42 2.96 9.44
N ALA A 194 -11.92 2.69 10.65
CA ALA A 194 -12.90 3.54 11.32
C ALA A 194 -12.39 4.97 11.49
N LYS A 195 -11.12 5.14 11.88
CA LYS A 195 -10.48 6.47 12.00
C LYS A 195 -10.43 7.21 10.66
N LEU A 196 -10.06 6.50 9.57
CA LEU A 196 -9.98 7.10 8.23
C LEU A 196 -11.37 7.47 7.67
N ARG A 197 -12.39 6.67 7.96
CA ARG A 197 -13.78 6.93 7.52
C ARG A 197 -14.39 8.21 8.08
N GLU A 198 -13.92 8.66 9.25
CA GLU A 198 -14.39 9.91 9.88
C GLU A 198 -13.76 11.16 9.25
N LEU A 199 -12.74 10.99 8.41
CA LEU A 199 -11.97 12.09 7.83
C LEU A 199 -12.41 12.41 6.39
N SER A 200 -12.03 13.58 5.92
CA SER A 200 -12.18 13.97 4.52
C SER A 200 -11.21 13.15 3.66
N GLY A 201 -11.76 12.41 2.67
CA GLY A 201 -10.95 11.69 1.70
C GLY A 201 -10.03 12.63 0.92
N THR A 202 -10.53 13.80 0.54
CA THR A 202 -9.73 14.84 -0.12
C THR A 202 -8.53 15.27 0.73
N SER A 203 -8.73 15.54 2.02
CA SER A 203 -7.62 15.94 2.91
C SER A 203 -6.61 14.80 3.11
N LEU A 204 -7.06 13.54 3.17
CA LEU A 204 -6.18 12.37 3.23
C LEU A 204 -5.33 12.24 1.94
N GLU A 205 -5.93 12.43 0.76
CA GLU A 205 -5.21 12.41 -0.52
C GLU A 205 -4.14 13.51 -0.59
N PHE A 206 -4.48 14.73 -0.19
CA PHE A 206 -3.50 15.84 -0.14
C PHE A 206 -2.38 15.58 0.85
N ALA A 207 -2.70 15.07 2.04
CA ALA A 207 -1.68 14.77 3.06
C ALA A 207 -0.70 13.69 2.56
N ARG A 208 -1.20 12.61 1.93
CA ARG A 208 -0.35 11.55 1.37
C ARG A 208 0.50 12.08 0.22
N ARG A 209 -0.09 12.80 -0.74
CA ARG A 209 0.64 13.44 -1.85
C ARG A 209 1.73 14.39 -1.33
N ALA A 210 1.43 15.16 -0.31
CA ALA A 210 2.38 16.07 0.30
C ALA A 210 3.59 15.34 0.90
N MET A 211 3.38 14.23 1.63
CA MET A 211 4.46 13.40 2.16
C MET A 211 5.37 12.85 1.05
N ASP A 212 4.79 12.38 -0.05
CA ASP A 212 5.54 11.82 -1.18
C ASP A 212 6.38 12.90 -1.90
N LEU A 213 5.84 14.08 -2.11
CA LEU A 213 6.54 15.21 -2.74
C LEU A 213 7.72 15.75 -1.92
N GLY A 214 7.72 15.56 -0.61
CA GLY A 214 8.83 15.97 0.26
C GLY A 214 10.06 15.08 0.17
N ARG A 215 9.96 13.89 -0.43
CA ARG A 215 11.06 12.92 -0.46
C ARG A 215 12.24 13.40 -1.30
N GLY A 216 13.45 13.29 -0.73
CA GLY A 216 14.70 13.60 -1.43
C GLY A 216 14.96 15.09 -1.70
N ARG A 217 14.14 15.99 -1.17
CA ARG A 217 14.29 17.46 -1.28
C ARG A 217 14.89 18.04 -0.02
N THR A 218 15.48 19.24 -0.13
CA THR A 218 15.81 20.05 1.05
C THR A 218 14.53 20.52 1.73
N LEU A 219 14.62 20.91 3.01
CA LEU A 219 13.44 21.39 3.76
C LEU A 219 12.79 22.61 3.09
N ASP A 220 13.60 23.55 2.58
CA ASP A 220 13.12 24.77 1.95
C ASP A 220 12.38 24.50 0.64
N GLU A 221 12.95 23.64 -0.22
CA GLU A 221 12.29 23.19 -1.45
C GLU A 221 10.98 22.45 -1.16
N ALA A 222 10.99 21.55 -0.15
CA ALA A 222 9.80 20.81 0.25
C ALA A 222 8.72 21.75 0.81
N LEU A 223 9.07 22.71 1.67
CA LEU A 223 8.13 23.69 2.23
C LEU A 223 7.48 24.55 1.14
N SER A 224 8.24 25.04 0.16
CA SER A 224 7.70 25.82 -0.96
C SER A 224 6.62 25.04 -1.74
N GLU A 225 6.86 23.76 -2.02
CA GLU A 225 5.88 22.88 -2.66
C GLU A 225 4.66 22.61 -1.76
N GLN A 226 4.89 22.40 -0.46
CA GLN A 226 3.81 22.17 0.51
C GLN A 226 2.90 23.41 0.63
N GLU A 227 3.46 24.60 0.69
CA GLU A 227 2.73 25.86 0.72
C GLU A 227 1.89 26.04 -0.54
N ASN A 228 2.46 25.72 -1.72
CA ASN A 228 1.73 25.78 -2.98
C ASN A 228 0.52 24.85 -2.98
N ILE A 229 0.70 23.58 -2.61
CA ILE A 229 -0.39 22.60 -2.51
C ILE A 229 -1.44 23.05 -1.49
N TYR A 230 -0.99 23.48 -0.30
CA TYR A 230 -1.87 23.85 0.79
C TYR A 230 -2.74 25.06 0.42
N LEU A 231 -2.11 26.15 -0.07
CA LEU A 231 -2.78 27.41 -0.34
C LEU A 231 -3.60 27.40 -1.64
N HIS A 232 -3.06 26.76 -2.69
CA HIS A 232 -3.63 26.89 -4.02
C HIS A 232 -4.47 25.69 -4.47
N GLU A 233 -4.38 24.56 -3.76
CA GLU A 233 -5.17 23.38 -4.06
C GLU A 233 -6.07 23.00 -2.87
N LEU A 234 -5.51 22.59 -1.71
CA LEU A 234 -6.28 22.11 -0.56
C LEU A 234 -7.28 23.15 -0.05
N MET A 235 -6.85 24.40 0.20
CA MET A 235 -7.72 25.46 0.73
C MET A 235 -8.85 25.88 -0.22
N LYS A 236 -8.81 25.46 -1.48
CA LYS A 236 -9.90 25.66 -2.44
C LYS A 236 -10.96 24.56 -2.40
N THR A 237 -10.70 23.47 -1.68
CA THR A 237 -11.64 22.36 -1.58
C THR A 237 -12.83 22.68 -0.67
N ALA A 238 -13.97 22.05 -0.96
CA ALA A 238 -15.16 22.20 -0.11
C ALA A 238 -14.91 21.64 1.29
N ASP A 239 -14.14 20.54 1.39
CA ASP A 239 -13.90 19.85 2.65
C ASP A 239 -12.96 20.61 3.58
N ALA A 240 -11.92 21.29 3.07
CA ALA A 240 -11.08 22.14 3.91
C ALA A 240 -11.87 23.29 4.54
N ASN A 241 -12.71 23.94 3.75
CA ASN A 241 -13.59 25.02 4.24
C ASN A 241 -14.64 24.50 5.22
N GLU A 242 -15.26 23.35 4.94
CA GLU A 242 -16.23 22.70 5.82
C GLU A 242 -15.60 22.32 7.17
N GLY A 243 -14.40 21.72 7.15
CA GLY A 243 -13.71 21.29 8.36
C GLY A 243 -13.42 22.45 9.31
N ILE A 244 -12.86 23.54 8.79
CA ILE A 244 -12.59 24.77 9.57
C ILE A 244 -13.88 25.36 10.11
N LYS A 245 -14.92 25.48 9.29
CA LYS A 245 -16.21 26.03 9.68
C LYS A 245 -16.87 25.18 10.76
N ALA A 246 -16.92 23.86 10.58
CA ALA A 246 -17.50 22.93 11.54
C ALA A 246 -16.80 22.98 12.90
N PHE A 247 -15.45 23.10 12.89
CA PHE A 247 -14.67 23.26 14.11
C PHE A 247 -15.01 24.55 14.86
N MET A 248 -15.10 25.70 14.16
CA MET A 248 -15.50 26.98 14.76
C MET A 248 -16.93 26.94 15.30
N GLU A 249 -17.84 26.26 14.63
CA GLU A 249 -19.24 26.10 15.02
C GLU A 249 -19.47 24.97 16.05
N LYS A 250 -18.41 24.24 16.46
CA LYS A 250 -18.47 23.10 17.41
C LYS A 250 -19.46 22.01 17.00
N ARG A 251 -19.53 21.70 15.69
CA ARG A 251 -20.35 20.63 15.12
C ARG A 251 -19.51 19.61 14.38
N LYS A 252 -20.08 18.45 14.07
CA LYS A 252 -19.42 17.47 13.20
C LYS A 252 -19.38 18.00 11.75
N PRO A 253 -18.26 17.81 11.04
CA PRO A 253 -18.17 18.15 9.62
C PRO A 253 -18.95 17.16 8.75
N VAL A 254 -19.36 17.64 7.56
CA VAL A 254 -20.01 16.82 6.54
C VAL A 254 -19.13 16.80 5.29
N TRP A 255 -18.37 15.74 5.15
CA TRP A 255 -17.41 15.60 4.07
C TRP A 255 -18.07 15.32 2.72
N ARG A 256 -17.60 15.97 1.68
CA ARG A 256 -18.06 15.81 0.28
C ARG A 256 -16.99 15.19 -0.61
N ASN A 257 -15.76 15.03 -0.11
CA ASN A 257 -14.58 14.53 -0.82
C ASN A 257 -14.31 15.31 -2.12
N ARG A 258 -14.33 16.64 -2.04
CA ARG A 258 -14.06 17.53 -3.19
C ARG A 258 -13.61 18.92 -2.75
#